data_67ccc184748624d648b3a844796669c7
#
_entry.id   67ccc184748624d648b3a844796669c7
#
_cell.length_a   1.000
_cell.length_b   1.000
_cell.length_c   1.000
_cell.angle_alpha   90.00
_cell.angle_beta   90.00
_cell.angle_gamma   90.00
#
_symmetry.space_group_name_H-M   'P 1'
#
loop_
_entity.id
_entity.type
_entity.pdbx_description
1 polymer ?
#
loop_
_entity_poly.entity_id
_entity_poly.type
_entity_poly.pdbx_seq_one_letter_code
_entity_poly.pdbx_strand_id
1 'polypeptide(L)'
;MQDAADPTAGTDRRVLPALCLGAFVASLVFIAPAPFFPVMADDLNVSIPLLGQVVAAMLLLSAVLGLAVGPLADRYGYRLLIVLGLSAACVSLLVFGLARTFSMLLAGSVAGGLADAAVLGPVLAVAGTYFVGAAARRALGWTTACMTGTAIIGVPLLAVIGDAAGWRTAFVAAGLTAAGAAWLALFWLPKDSSRPTDRFRLGSLVAAYRPLMGHGPTLRLFGSSMLRSICWYGMLTYIGAFLGEELGLSMHNIGLAYMLGGSGYFLGSLLAGGPLRAVPARALLASGNVAMALFMGLAFSGVLGTAGTVAALPAAGFAGALGWVGLAALLTAETPAGVGTTMTLHGSLFNLGAAGGGAAGGLLLSFGGYGALAFVLPLFGLASALLARPASRA
;
A
#
# COMPACT_ATOMS: atom_id res chain seq x y z
N MET A 1 -26.93 1.44 -35.77
CA MET A 1 -27.78 0.95 -34.69
C MET A 1 -26.88 0.86 -33.46
N GLN A 2 -26.94 1.89 -32.61
CA GLN A 2 -26.25 1.90 -31.33
C GLN A 2 -26.96 0.90 -30.42
N ASP A 3 -26.24 -0.16 -30.04
CA ASP A 3 -26.68 -1.02 -28.95
C ASP A 3 -26.85 -0.16 -27.70
N ALA A 4 -28.09 0.05 -27.30
CA ALA A 4 -28.41 0.70 -26.06
C ALA A 4 -27.84 -0.16 -24.93
N ALA A 5 -26.81 0.33 -24.29
CA ALA A 5 -26.26 -0.27 -23.08
C ALA A 5 -27.40 -0.41 -22.07
N ASP A 6 -27.63 -1.62 -21.61
CA ASP A 6 -28.64 -1.97 -20.60
C ASP A 6 -28.44 -1.07 -19.35
N PRO A 7 -29.38 -0.19 -19.01
CA PRO A 7 -29.27 0.71 -17.86
C PRO A 7 -29.26 -0.03 -16.50
N THR A 8 -29.44 -1.36 -16.50
CA THR A 8 -29.40 -2.18 -15.28
C THR A 8 -28.05 -2.78 -14.98
N ALA A 9 -27.06 -2.68 -15.88
CA ALA A 9 -25.72 -3.29 -15.78
C ALA A 9 -24.81 -2.69 -14.69
N GLY A 10 -25.26 -1.75 -13.87
CA GLY A 10 -24.45 -1.12 -12.81
C GLY A 10 -25.11 -1.12 -11.42
N THR A 11 -26.11 -1.94 -11.16
CA THR A 11 -26.96 -1.83 -9.97
C THR A 11 -26.87 -2.99 -8.98
N ASP A 12 -26.00 -3.99 -9.19
CA ASP A 12 -25.85 -5.03 -8.16
C ASP A 12 -25.15 -4.43 -6.91
N ARG A 13 -25.96 -4.21 -5.87
CA ARG A 13 -25.52 -3.65 -4.59
C ARG A 13 -24.45 -4.49 -3.89
N ARG A 14 -24.21 -5.72 -4.35
CA ARG A 14 -23.24 -6.67 -3.78
C ARG A 14 -21.81 -6.43 -4.26
N VAL A 15 -21.63 -5.82 -5.43
CA VAL A 15 -20.31 -5.60 -6.04
C VAL A 15 -19.47 -4.65 -5.20
N LEU A 16 -19.99 -3.52 -4.79
CA LEU A 16 -19.24 -2.53 -4.01
C LEU A 16 -18.71 -3.07 -2.67
N PRO A 17 -19.53 -3.75 -1.82
CA PRO A 17 -19.00 -4.38 -0.60
C PRO A 17 -17.90 -5.42 -0.86
N ALA A 18 -17.99 -6.22 -1.94
CA ALA A 18 -16.95 -7.16 -2.29
C ALA A 18 -15.63 -6.46 -2.66
N LEU A 19 -15.70 -5.37 -3.43
CA LEU A 19 -14.53 -4.56 -3.77
C LEU A 19 -13.92 -3.89 -2.52
N CYS A 20 -14.76 -3.33 -1.65
CA CYS A 20 -14.33 -2.71 -0.40
C CYS A 20 -13.60 -3.71 0.52
N LEU A 21 -14.19 -4.89 0.71
CA LEU A 21 -13.59 -5.93 1.53
C LEU A 21 -12.30 -6.47 0.89
N GLY A 22 -12.27 -6.63 -0.43
CA GLY A 22 -11.08 -7.02 -1.18
C GLY A 22 -9.92 -6.02 -1.00
N ALA A 23 -10.20 -4.72 -1.14
CA ALA A 23 -9.23 -3.66 -0.93
C ALA A 23 -8.71 -3.62 0.52
N PHE A 24 -9.60 -3.79 1.50
CA PHE A 24 -9.25 -3.88 2.92
C PHE A 24 -8.31 -5.05 3.20
N VAL A 25 -8.67 -6.25 2.75
CA VAL A 25 -7.87 -7.47 2.98
C VAL A 25 -6.51 -7.38 2.28
N ALA A 26 -6.46 -6.92 1.04
CA ALA A 26 -5.20 -6.78 0.32
C ALA A 26 -4.24 -5.82 1.03
N SER A 27 -4.77 -4.69 1.53
CA SER A 27 -3.96 -3.74 2.33
C SER A 27 -3.54 -4.34 3.68
N LEU A 28 -4.38 -5.19 4.29
CA LEU A 28 -4.07 -5.83 5.56
C LEU A 28 -2.86 -6.76 5.47
N VAL A 29 -2.72 -7.49 4.37
CA VAL A 29 -1.64 -8.48 4.17
C VAL A 29 -0.25 -7.87 4.37
N PHE A 30 0.00 -6.67 3.86
CA PHE A 30 1.33 -6.05 3.95
C PHE A 30 1.49 -5.10 5.16
N ILE A 31 0.40 -4.55 5.72
CA ILE A 31 0.47 -3.66 6.88
C ILE A 31 0.49 -4.45 8.19
N ALA A 32 -0.27 -5.56 8.27
CA ALA A 32 -0.47 -6.30 9.50
C ALA A 32 0.80 -6.86 10.17
N PRO A 33 1.85 -7.31 9.47
CA PRO A 33 3.01 -7.90 10.13
C PRO A 33 3.82 -6.93 10.99
N ALA A 34 3.98 -5.68 10.55
CA ALA A 34 4.88 -4.71 11.17
C ALA A 34 4.61 -4.42 12.66
N PRO A 35 3.36 -4.23 13.12
CA PRO A 35 3.05 -4.05 14.55
C PRO A 35 3.42 -5.23 15.44
N PHE A 36 3.49 -6.44 14.87
CA PHE A 36 3.76 -7.68 15.58
C PHE A 36 5.25 -8.08 15.60
N PHE A 37 6.12 -7.32 14.95
CA PHE A 37 7.55 -7.66 14.85
C PHE A 37 8.21 -7.96 16.21
N PRO A 38 7.99 -7.19 17.30
CA PRO A 38 8.62 -7.51 18.58
C PRO A 38 8.26 -8.93 19.07
N VAL A 39 6.98 -9.24 19.15
CA VAL A 39 6.52 -10.56 19.62
C VAL A 39 6.86 -11.70 18.67
N MET A 40 6.92 -11.45 17.36
CA MET A 40 7.34 -12.44 16.36
C MET A 40 8.85 -12.69 16.44
N ALA A 41 9.65 -11.66 16.70
CA ALA A 41 11.10 -11.75 16.85
C ALA A 41 11.45 -12.64 18.05
N ASP A 42 10.83 -12.38 19.20
CA ASP A 42 11.03 -13.15 20.43
C ASP A 42 10.60 -14.61 20.26
N ASP A 43 9.41 -14.83 19.70
CA ASP A 43 8.82 -16.18 19.61
C ASP A 43 9.50 -17.07 18.54
N LEU A 44 10.02 -16.50 17.46
CA LEU A 44 10.74 -17.22 16.41
C LEU A 44 12.26 -17.17 16.60
N ASN A 45 12.75 -16.46 17.62
CA ASN A 45 14.17 -16.24 17.90
C ASN A 45 14.91 -15.68 16.67
N VAL A 46 14.35 -14.63 16.06
CA VAL A 46 14.91 -13.92 14.90
C VAL A 46 15.00 -12.42 15.18
N SER A 47 15.87 -11.73 14.48
CA SER A 47 15.97 -10.27 14.63
C SER A 47 14.87 -9.51 13.88
N ILE A 48 14.47 -8.34 14.39
CA ILE A 48 13.52 -7.44 13.73
C ILE A 48 13.96 -7.02 12.31
N PRO A 49 15.26 -6.69 12.07
CA PRO A 49 15.74 -6.46 10.72
C PRO A 49 15.45 -7.59 9.74
N LEU A 50 15.51 -8.84 10.21
CA LEU A 50 15.22 -10.00 9.38
C LEU A 50 13.72 -10.11 9.08
N LEU A 51 12.84 -9.79 10.03
CA LEU A 51 11.38 -9.73 9.79
C LEU A 51 11.00 -8.64 8.78
N GLY A 52 11.71 -7.51 8.78
CA GLY A 52 11.54 -6.48 7.75
C GLY A 52 11.83 -6.98 6.33
N GLN A 53 12.74 -7.96 6.16
CA GLN A 53 13.01 -8.58 4.85
C GLN A 53 11.81 -9.40 4.34
N VAL A 54 10.95 -9.92 5.21
CA VAL A 54 9.71 -10.63 4.82
C VAL A 54 8.76 -9.67 4.10
N VAL A 55 8.56 -8.47 4.65
CA VAL A 55 7.74 -7.43 4.01
C VAL A 55 8.41 -6.91 2.74
N ALA A 56 9.72 -6.71 2.76
CA ALA A 56 10.48 -6.29 1.58
C ALA A 56 10.36 -7.30 0.42
N ALA A 57 10.49 -8.60 0.70
CA ALA A 57 10.32 -9.67 -0.29
C ALA A 57 8.89 -9.70 -0.87
N MET A 58 7.88 -9.52 -0.03
CA MET A 58 6.48 -9.42 -0.45
C MET A 58 6.28 -8.27 -1.44
N LEU A 59 6.73 -7.07 -1.09
CA LEU A 59 6.57 -5.87 -1.92
C LEU A 59 7.43 -5.92 -3.19
N LEU A 60 8.61 -6.53 -3.14
CA LEU A 60 9.44 -6.75 -4.31
C LEU A 60 8.75 -7.68 -5.32
N LEU A 61 8.18 -8.79 -4.84
CA LEU A 61 7.43 -9.70 -5.69
C LEU A 61 6.19 -9.01 -6.28
N SER A 62 5.47 -8.23 -5.47
CA SER A 62 4.34 -7.43 -5.94
C SER A 62 4.75 -6.41 -7.00
N ALA A 63 5.89 -5.75 -6.85
CA ALA A 63 6.42 -4.83 -7.86
C ALA A 63 6.64 -5.50 -9.22
N VAL A 64 7.21 -6.70 -9.21
CA VAL A 64 7.48 -7.48 -10.45
C VAL A 64 6.18 -7.98 -11.07
N LEU A 65 5.31 -8.61 -10.28
CA LEU A 65 4.05 -9.18 -10.77
C LEU A 65 3.07 -8.08 -11.22
N GLY A 66 3.08 -6.93 -10.55
CA GLY A 66 2.21 -5.78 -10.85
C GLY A 66 2.33 -5.31 -12.30
N LEU A 67 3.52 -5.42 -12.91
CA LEU A 67 3.74 -5.09 -14.33
C LEU A 67 2.92 -5.97 -15.28
N ALA A 68 2.64 -7.21 -14.89
CA ALA A 68 1.90 -8.16 -15.72
C ALA A 68 0.39 -8.18 -15.44
N VAL A 69 -0.07 -7.60 -14.32
CA VAL A 69 -1.47 -7.70 -13.87
C VAL A 69 -2.44 -7.07 -14.86
N GLY A 70 -2.10 -5.91 -15.45
CA GLY A 70 -2.95 -5.27 -16.45
C GLY A 70 -3.28 -6.20 -17.63
N PRO A 71 -2.28 -6.66 -18.38
CA PRO A 71 -2.48 -7.62 -19.49
C PRO A 71 -3.11 -8.95 -19.08
N LEU A 72 -2.84 -9.43 -17.86
CA LEU A 72 -3.49 -10.62 -17.33
C LEU A 72 -4.98 -10.38 -17.05
N ALA A 73 -5.33 -9.19 -16.54
CA ALA A 73 -6.71 -8.78 -16.33
C ALA A 73 -7.49 -8.67 -17.64
N ASP A 74 -6.87 -8.10 -18.68
CA ASP A 74 -7.49 -7.99 -20.00
C ASP A 74 -7.75 -9.36 -20.64
N ARG A 75 -6.90 -10.35 -20.35
CA ARG A 75 -7.00 -11.70 -20.91
C ARG A 75 -7.93 -12.63 -20.13
N TYR A 76 -7.79 -12.64 -18.80
CA TYR A 76 -8.46 -13.61 -17.93
C TYR A 76 -9.62 -13.01 -17.14
N GLY A 77 -9.76 -11.68 -17.19
CA GLY A 77 -10.77 -10.93 -16.46
C GLY A 77 -10.34 -10.51 -15.05
N TYR A 78 -10.89 -9.40 -14.60
CA TYR A 78 -10.59 -8.84 -13.28
C TYR A 78 -11.07 -9.73 -12.13
N ARG A 79 -12.25 -10.36 -12.30
CA ARG A 79 -12.82 -11.24 -11.26
C ARG A 79 -11.88 -12.38 -10.91
N LEU A 80 -11.32 -13.09 -11.89
CA LEU A 80 -10.41 -14.20 -11.66
C LEU A 80 -9.17 -13.74 -10.89
N LEU A 81 -8.58 -12.63 -11.29
CA LEU A 81 -7.39 -12.09 -10.62
C LEU A 81 -7.68 -11.71 -9.17
N ILE A 82 -8.80 -11.02 -8.91
CA ILE A 82 -9.21 -10.63 -7.55
C ILE A 82 -9.43 -11.87 -6.67
N VAL A 83 -10.12 -12.90 -7.18
CA VAL A 83 -10.38 -14.13 -6.43
C VAL A 83 -9.08 -14.88 -6.14
N LEU A 84 -8.19 -15.04 -7.14
CA LEU A 84 -6.88 -15.68 -6.94
C LEU A 84 -6.00 -14.88 -5.97
N GLY A 85 -5.98 -13.56 -6.09
CA GLY A 85 -5.24 -12.70 -5.18
C GLY A 85 -5.77 -12.76 -3.74
N LEU A 86 -7.08 -12.75 -3.53
CA LEU A 86 -7.67 -12.90 -2.19
C LEU A 86 -7.45 -14.30 -1.60
N SER A 87 -7.45 -15.33 -2.45
CA SER A 87 -7.07 -16.69 -2.04
C SER A 87 -5.59 -16.75 -1.64
N ALA A 88 -4.72 -16.07 -2.36
CA ALA A 88 -3.31 -15.93 -2.00
C ALA A 88 -3.13 -15.13 -0.70
N ALA A 89 -3.94 -14.08 -0.47
CA ALA A 89 -3.99 -13.36 0.81
C ALA A 89 -4.36 -14.27 1.98
N CYS A 90 -5.39 -15.12 1.79
CA CYS A 90 -5.77 -16.14 2.77
C CYS A 90 -4.59 -17.07 3.08
N VAL A 91 -3.95 -17.63 2.07
CA VAL A 91 -2.79 -18.52 2.23
C VAL A 91 -1.65 -17.79 2.96
N SER A 92 -1.32 -16.57 2.56
CA SER A 92 -0.27 -15.77 3.20
C SER A 92 -0.52 -15.58 4.70
N LEU A 93 -1.71 -15.09 5.05
CA LEU A 93 -2.09 -14.81 6.43
C LEU A 93 -2.19 -16.08 7.29
N LEU A 94 -2.73 -17.17 6.74
CA LEU A 94 -2.75 -18.45 7.44
C LEU A 94 -1.33 -19.02 7.65
N VAL A 95 -0.45 -18.92 6.64
CA VAL A 95 0.95 -19.33 6.78
C VAL A 95 1.65 -18.50 7.86
N PHE A 96 1.40 -17.19 7.92
CA PHE A 96 1.92 -16.35 9.01
C PHE A 96 1.39 -16.81 10.37
N GLY A 97 0.08 -17.03 10.51
CA GLY A 97 -0.52 -17.51 11.77
C GLY A 97 -0.05 -18.91 12.21
N LEU A 98 0.38 -19.74 11.28
CA LEU A 98 0.89 -21.09 11.55
C LEU A 98 2.43 -21.15 11.56
N ALA A 99 3.13 -20.04 11.34
CA ALA A 99 4.57 -20.02 11.21
C ALA A 99 5.28 -20.39 12.52
N ARG A 100 6.21 -21.32 12.40
CA ARG A 100 7.12 -21.76 13.47
C ARG A 100 8.58 -21.47 13.15
N THR A 101 8.86 -20.99 11.95
CA THR A 101 10.20 -20.67 11.47
C THR A 101 10.16 -19.43 10.58
N PHE A 102 11.28 -18.75 10.48
CA PHE A 102 11.44 -17.62 9.55
C PHE A 102 11.18 -18.01 8.09
N SER A 103 11.60 -19.21 7.69
CA SER A 103 11.37 -19.67 6.32
C SER A 103 9.89 -19.83 5.96
N MET A 104 9.02 -20.16 6.94
CA MET A 104 7.57 -20.18 6.73
C MET A 104 7.03 -18.75 6.49
N LEU A 105 7.50 -17.75 7.25
CA LEU A 105 7.11 -16.36 7.00
C LEU A 105 7.54 -15.90 5.61
N LEU A 106 8.76 -16.26 5.20
CA LEU A 106 9.25 -15.94 3.86
C LEU A 106 8.44 -16.64 2.77
N ALA A 107 8.04 -17.89 2.96
CA ALA A 107 7.14 -18.59 2.05
C ALA A 107 5.75 -17.93 2.00
N GLY A 108 5.21 -17.51 3.14
CA GLY A 108 3.96 -16.75 3.23
C GLY A 108 4.04 -15.40 2.51
N SER A 109 5.20 -14.74 2.53
CA SER A 109 5.40 -13.47 1.82
C SER A 109 5.30 -13.58 0.30
N VAL A 110 5.62 -14.75 -0.26
CA VAL A 110 5.43 -15.02 -1.70
C VAL A 110 3.93 -14.96 -2.06
N ALA A 111 3.09 -15.62 -1.27
CA ALA A 111 1.64 -15.55 -1.45
C ALA A 111 1.11 -14.13 -1.21
N GLY A 112 1.66 -13.42 -0.22
CA GLY A 112 1.32 -12.02 0.06
C GLY A 112 1.66 -11.07 -1.08
N GLY A 113 2.81 -11.22 -1.72
CA GLY A 113 3.19 -10.43 -2.88
C GLY A 113 2.29 -10.66 -4.10
N LEU A 114 1.86 -11.91 -4.32
CA LEU A 114 0.85 -12.22 -5.33
C LEU A 114 -0.50 -11.58 -4.99
N ALA A 115 -0.90 -11.61 -3.72
CA ALA A 115 -2.14 -11.00 -3.25
C ALA A 115 -2.16 -9.48 -3.50
N ASP A 116 -1.11 -8.77 -3.10
CA ASP A 116 -1.00 -7.32 -3.28
C ASP A 116 -1.04 -6.94 -4.76
N ALA A 117 -0.27 -7.63 -5.62
CA ALA A 117 -0.26 -7.38 -7.06
C ALA A 117 -1.63 -7.63 -7.71
N ALA A 118 -2.28 -8.76 -7.38
CA ALA A 118 -3.46 -9.23 -8.09
C ALA A 118 -4.79 -8.63 -7.59
N VAL A 119 -4.83 -7.90 -6.46
CA VAL A 119 -6.07 -7.39 -5.88
C VAL A 119 -6.21 -5.88 -6.03
N LEU A 120 -5.25 -5.08 -5.57
CA LEU A 120 -5.46 -3.62 -5.44
C LEU A 120 -5.75 -2.93 -6.77
N GLY A 121 -4.93 -3.15 -7.78
CA GLY A 121 -5.14 -2.59 -9.12
C GLY A 121 -6.45 -3.03 -9.76
N PRO A 122 -6.72 -4.35 -9.86
CA PRO A 122 -7.97 -4.89 -10.37
C PRO A 122 -9.23 -4.39 -9.65
N VAL A 123 -9.21 -4.28 -8.32
CA VAL A 123 -10.34 -3.78 -7.53
C VAL A 123 -10.65 -2.32 -7.90
N LEU A 124 -9.64 -1.46 -8.00
CA LEU A 124 -9.83 -0.07 -8.42
C LEU A 124 -10.28 0.03 -9.89
N ALA A 125 -9.78 -0.84 -10.77
CA ALA A 125 -10.22 -0.89 -12.17
C ALA A 125 -11.70 -1.25 -12.28
N VAL A 126 -12.15 -2.29 -11.55
CA VAL A 126 -13.58 -2.67 -11.51
C VAL A 126 -14.41 -1.54 -10.91
N ALA A 127 -13.98 -0.91 -9.81
CA ALA A 127 -14.70 0.21 -9.20
C ALA A 127 -14.88 1.39 -10.19
N GLY A 128 -13.89 1.63 -11.05
CA GLY A 128 -13.94 2.71 -12.04
C GLY A 128 -14.69 2.38 -13.33
N THR A 129 -14.80 1.10 -13.71
CA THR A 129 -15.37 0.69 -15.01
C THR A 129 -16.76 0.07 -14.89
N TYR A 130 -17.04 -0.66 -13.81
CA TYR A 130 -18.35 -1.29 -13.60
C TYR A 130 -19.44 -0.26 -13.25
N PHE A 131 -19.08 0.76 -12.49
CA PHE A 131 -19.99 1.85 -12.13
C PHE A 131 -19.83 3.02 -13.11
N VAL A 132 -20.89 3.81 -13.32
CA VAL A 132 -20.89 4.91 -14.30
C VAL A 132 -21.09 6.27 -13.59
N GLY A 133 -20.43 7.31 -14.06
CA GLY A 133 -20.63 8.69 -13.64
C GLY A 133 -20.37 8.93 -12.14
N ALA A 134 -21.36 9.43 -11.41
CA ALA A 134 -21.24 9.72 -9.97
C ALA A 134 -21.08 8.44 -9.13
N ALA A 135 -21.66 7.31 -9.57
CA ALA A 135 -21.53 6.02 -8.89
C ALA A 135 -20.09 5.48 -8.97
N ALA A 136 -19.40 5.65 -10.10
CA ALA A 136 -17.98 5.26 -10.22
C ALA A 136 -17.09 6.06 -9.27
N ARG A 137 -17.27 7.38 -9.19
CA ARG A 137 -16.53 8.22 -8.24
C ARG A 137 -16.78 7.80 -6.78
N ARG A 138 -18.04 7.47 -6.46
CA ARG A 138 -18.43 7.00 -5.13
C ARG A 138 -17.80 5.63 -4.82
N ALA A 139 -17.83 4.69 -5.78
CA ALA A 139 -17.22 3.36 -5.62
C ALA A 139 -15.70 3.45 -5.41
N LEU A 140 -14.98 4.24 -6.22
CA LEU A 140 -13.56 4.49 -6.04
C LEU A 140 -13.26 5.11 -4.67
N GLY A 141 -14.07 6.09 -4.23
CA GLY A 141 -13.94 6.71 -2.91
C GLY A 141 -14.08 5.70 -1.78
N TRP A 142 -15.12 4.86 -1.79
CA TRP A 142 -15.32 3.83 -0.77
C TRP A 142 -14.21 2.78 -0.77
N THR A 143 -13.81 2.31 -1.94
CA THR A 143 -12.72 1.33 -2.08
C THR A 143 -11.40 1.87 -1.51
N THR A 144 -11.05 3.12 -1.83
CA THR A 144 -9.87 3.79 -1.28
C THR A 144 -9.99 4.02 0.24
N ALA A 145 -11.17 4.40 0.72
CA ALA A 145 -11.43 4.53 2.16
C ALA A 145 -11.24 3.21 2.90
N CYS A 146 -11.64 2.08 2.32
CA CYS A 146 -11.43 0.76 2.90
C CYS A 146 -9.94 0.35 2.94
N MET A 147 -9.14 0.73 1.94
CA MET A 147 -7.68 0.56 1.98
C MET A 147 -7.07 1.30 3.20
N THR A 148 -7.43 2.57 3.39
CA THR A 148 -6.96 3.36 4.54
C THR A 148 -7.55 2.85 5.85
N GLY A 149 -8.78 2.36 5.82
CA GLY A 149 -9.49 1.73 6.94
C GLY A 149 -8.74 0.54 7.55
N THR A 150 -7.85 -0.09 6.79
CA THR A 150 -6.99 -1.17 7.29
C THR A 150 -6.10 -0.70 8.45
N ALA A 151 -5.46 0.47 8.35
CA ALA A 151 -4.65 1.01 9.43
C ALA A 151 -5.51 1.52 10.61
N ILE A 152 -6.73 2.00 10.33
CA ILE A 152 -7.62 2.60 11.34
C ILE A 152 -8.38 1.54 12.13
N ILE A 153 -8.79 0.45 11.50
CA ILE A 153 -9.65 -0.58 12.09
C ILE A 153 -8.95 -1.93 12.09
N GLY A 154 -8.36 -2.34 10.95
CA GLY A 154 -7.80 -3.68 10.76
C GLY A 154 -6.65 -3.96 11.71
N VAL A 155 -5.64 -3.09 11.73
CA VAL A 155 -4.45 -3.25 12.59
C VAL A 155 -4.81 -3.20 14.08
N PRO A 156 -5.60 -2.23 14.59
CA PRO A 156 -6.00 -2.24 15.98
C PRO A 156 -6.80 -3.48 16.38
N LEU A 157 -7.72 -3.93 15.52
CA LEU A 157 -8.50 -5.15 15.79
C LEU A 157 -7.59 -6.38 15.90
N LEU A 158 -6.62 -6.52 15.01
CA LEU A 158 -5.64 -7.60 15.09
C LEU A 158 -4.74 -7.46 16.32
N ALA A 159 -4.37 -6.24 16.70
CA ALA A 159 -3.59 -6.00 17.92
C ALA A 159 -4.36 -6.42 19.18
N VAL A 160 -5.66 -6.12 19.27
CA VAL A 160 -6.52 -6.59 20.38
C VAL A 160 -6.60 -8.12 20.42
N ILE A 161 -6.80 -8.77 19.26
CA ILE A 161 -6.82 -10.24 19.18
C ILE A 161 -5.44 -10.81 19.57
N GLY A 162 -4.37 -10.18 19.11
CA GLY A 162 -3.00 -10.60 19.39
C GLY A 162 -2.62 -10.47 20.86
N ASP A 163 -3.09 -9.42 21.52
CA ASP A 163 -2.88 -9.19 22.95
C ASP A 163 -3.66 -10.22 23.81
N ALA A 164 -4.89 -10.54 23.40
CA ALA A 164 -5.76 -11.47 24.11
C ALA A 164 -5.46 -12.96 23.87
N ALA A 165 -5.08 -13.34 22.63
CA ALA A 165 -5.00 -14.75 22.21
C ALA A 165 -3.71 -15.10 21.45
N GLY A 166 -2.74 -14.17 21.42
CA GLY A 166 -1.47 -14.31 20.73
C GLY A 166 -1.51 -13.91 19.25
N TRP A 167 -0.37 -13.48 18.73
CA TRP A 167 -0.22 -12.97 17.36
C TRP A 167 -0.63 -13.99 16.29
N ARG A 168 -0.38 -15.28 16.52
CA ARG A 168 -0.79 -16.34 15.59
C ARG A 168 -2.29 -16.36 15.35
N THR A 169 -3.07 -16.24 16.43
CA THR A 169 -4.54 -16.20 16.37
C THR A 169 -5.02 -14.98 15.59
N ALA A 170 -4.37 -13.83 15.73
CA ALA A 170 -4.69 -12.64 14.97
C ALA A 170 -4.50 -12.87 13.45
N PHE A 171 -3.39 -13.49 13.05
CA PHE A 171 -3.14 -13.79 11.63
C PHE A 171 -4.07 -14.89 11.08
N VAL A 172 -4.43 -15.90 11.88
CA VAL A 172 -5.44 -16.89 11.48
C VAL A 172 -6.80 -16.22 11.27
N ALA A 173 -7.24 -15.33 12.18
CA ALA A 173 -8.48 -14.58 12.03
C ALA A 173 -8.47 -13.70 10.77
N ALA A 174 -7.36 -13.02 10.49
CA ALA A 174 -7.18 -12.26 9.26
C ALA A 174 -7.24 -13.17 8.01
N GLY A 175 -6.64 -14.35 8.07
CA GLY A 175 -6.69 -15.35 6.99
C GLY A 175 -8.11 -15.85 6.71
N LEU A 176 -8.90 -16.11 7.76
CA LEU A 176 -10.32 -16.48 7.62
C LEU A 176 -11.15 -15.32 7.02
N THR A 177 -10.85 -14.09 7.40
CA THR A 177 -11.47 -12.90 6.79
C THR A 177 -11.14 -12.82 5.28
N ALA A 178 -9.88 -13.09 4.92
CA ALA A 178 -9.46 -13.15 3.53
C ALA A 178 -10.15 -14.28 2.74
N ALA A 179 -10.36 -15.44 3.35
CA ALA A 179 -11.14 -16.54 2.75
C ALA A 179 -12.59 -16.12 2.48
N GLY A 180 -13.22 -15.46 3.46
CA GLY A 180 -14.56 -14.88 3.29
C GLY A 180 -14.61 -13.84 2.17
N ALA A 181 -13.61 -12.97 2.08
CA ALA A 181 -13.50 -11.99 1.00
C ALA A 181 -13.34 -12.65 -0.38
N ALA A 182 -12.52 -13.71 -0.49
CA ALA A 182 -12.35 -14.47 -1.72
C ALA A 182 -13.66 -15.15 -2.14
N TRP A 183 -14.37 -15.74 -1.17
CA TRP A 183 -15.68 -16.36 -1.39
C TRP A 183 -16.72 -15.33 -1.87
N LEU A 184 -16.82 -14.16 -1.21
CA LEU A 184 -17.74 -13.09 -1.63
C LEU A 184 -17.37 -12.56 -3.02
N ALA A 185 -16.08 -12.36 -3.31
CA ALA A 185 -15.63 -11.94 -4.63
C ALA A 185 -16.01 -12.94 -5.72
N LEU A 186 -15.92 -14.25 -5.42
CA LEU A 186 -16.29 -15.31 -6.34
C LEU A 186 -17.78 -15.27 -6.72
N PHE A 187 -18.68 -14.88 -5.82
CA PHE A 187 -20.14 -14.91 -6.08
C PHE A 187 -20.72 -13.53 -6.41
N TRP A 188 -20.10 -12.45 -5.93
CA TRP A 188 -20.68 -11.10 -6.04
C TRP A 188 -20.04 -10.25 -7.14
N LEU A 189 -18.81 -10.57 -7.58
CA LEU A 189 -18.23 -9.85 -8.70
C LEU A 189 -18.83 -10.35 -10.03
N PRO A 190 -19.07 -9.42 -10.97
CA PRO A 190 -19.60 -9.76 -12.28
C PRO A 190 -18.66 -10.71 -13.02
N LYS A 191 -19.21 -11.63 -13.80
CA LYS A 191 -18.42 -12.45 -14.72
C LYS A 191 -17.91 -11.55 -15.83
N ASP A 192 -16.61 -11.53 -16.03
CA ASP A 192 -16.02 -10.79 -17.13
C ASP A 192 -16.49 -11.39 -18.46
N SER A 193 -17.00 -10.55 -19.34
CA SER A 193 -17.27 -10.89 -20.73
C SER A 193 -16.02 -10.76 -21.62
N SER A 194 -14.84 -10.78 -21.01
CA SER A 194 -13.56 -10.62 -21.69
C SER A 194 -13.39 -11.70 -22.76
N ARG A 195 -13.39 -11.27 -24.03
CA ARG A 195 -12.92 -12.12 -25.12
C ARG A 195 -11.40 -12.19 -25.04
N PRO A 196 -10.78 -13.37 -25.15
CA PRO A 196 -9.34 -13.48 -25.17
C PRO A 196 -8.81 -12.67 -26.37
N THR A 197 -8.37 -11.45 -26.11
CA THR A 197 -7.60 -10.67 -27.06
C THR A 197 -6.16 -11.16 -27.04
N ASP A 198 -5.53 -11.13 -28.16
CA ASP A 198 -4.18 -11.55 -28.56
C ASP A 198 -3.24 -12.16 -27.48
N ARG A 199 -2.32 -13.01 -27.94
CA ARG A 199 -1.29 -13.66 -27.11
C ARG A 199 -0.51 -12.61 -26.33
N PHE A 200 -0.45 -12.76 -24.99
CA PHE A 200 0.46 -12.01 -24.14
C PHE A 200 1.88 -12.05 -24.72
N ARG A 201 2.43 -10.91 -25.07
CA ARG A 201 3.80 -10.75 -25.57
C ARG A 201 4.54 -9.79 -24.64
N LEU A 202 5.66 -10.22 -24.05
CA LEU A 202 6.52 -9.33 -23.27
C LEU A 202 6.93 -8.08 -24.04
N GLY A 203 7.09 -8.19 -25.37
CA GLY A 203 7.38 -7.05 -26.23
C GLY A 203 6.30 -5.97 -26.24
N SER A 204 5.02 -6.33 -26.09
CA SER A 204 3.94 -5.34 -26.00
C SER A 204 3.96 -4.56 -24.70
N LEU A 205 4.38 -5.17 -23.58
CA LEU A 205 4.58 -4.46 -22.30
C LEU A 205 5.70 -3.42 -22.42
N VAL A 206 6.84 -3.82 -22.94
CA VAL A 206 7.98 -2.90 -23.13
C VAL A 206 7.58 -1.74 -24.07
N ALA A 207 6.86 -2.04 -25.16
CA ALA A 207 6.36 -1.02 -26.08
C ALA A 207 5.39 -0.04 -25.40
N ALA A 208 4.50 -0.53 -24.51
CA ALA A 208 3.55 0.30 -23.78
C ALA A 208 4.23 1.28 -22.81
N TYR A 209 5.34 0.85 -22.16
CA TYR A 209 6.07 1.68 -21.19
C TYR A 209 7.14 2.58 -21.82
N ARG A 210 7.55 2.32 -23.06
CA ARG A 210 8.60 3.09 -23.76
C ARG A 210 8.37 4.61 -23.79
N PRO A 211 7.14 5.13 -24.04
CA PRO A 211 6.88 6.57 -24.04
C PRO A 211 7.14 7.20 -22.66
N LEU A 212 6.86 6.47 -21.56
CA LEU A 212 7.09 6.94 -20.20
C LEU A 212 8.58 7.02 -19.87
N MET A 213 9.39 6.06 -20.35
CA MET A 213 10.83 6.02 -20.12
C MET A 213 11.59 7.14 -20.86
N GLY A 214 11.03 7.68 -21.93
CA GLY A 214 11.60 8.81 -22.68
C GLY A 214 11.17 10.19 -22.15
N HIS A 215 10.20 10.27 -21.23
CA HIS A 215 9.63 11.54 -20.80
C HIS A 215 10.20 11.99 -19.46
N GLY A 216 11.15 12.92 -19.49
CA GLY A 216 11.88 13.41 -18.31
C GLY A 216 11.01 13.88 -17.13
N PRO A 217 9.92 14.67 -17.35
CA PRO A 217 9.02 15.05 -16.27
C PRO A 217 8.37 13.85 -15.56
N THR A 218 7.89 12.86 -16.30
CA THR A 218 7.29 11.64 -15.74
C THR A 218 8.33 10.81 -14.98
N LEU A 219 9.56 10.68 -15.50
CA LEU A 219 10.64 9.98 -14.79
C LEU A 219 11.00 10.63 -13.45
N ARG A 220 10.97 11.97 -13.37
CA ARG A 220 11.15 12.69 -12.10
C ARG A 220 10.04 12.38 -11.11
N LEU A 221 8.78 12.32 -11.55
CA LEU A 221 7.65 11.95 -10.70
C LEU A 221 7.75 10.49 -10.23
N PHE A 222 8.18 9.58 -11.10
CA PHE A 222 8.45 8.19 -10.71
C PHE A 222 9.60 8.09 -9.70
N GLY A 223 10.69 8.81 -9.91
CA GLY A 223 11.79 8.92 -8.95
C GLY A 223 11.34 9.50 -7.62
N SER A 224 10.53 10.57 -7.64
CA SER A 224 9.92 11.16 -6.43
C SER A 224 9.04 10.13 -5.71
N SER A 225 8.21 9.39 -6.43
CA SER A 225 7.39 8.31 -5.87
C SER A 225 8.22 7.22 -5.20
N MET A 226 9.26 6.75 -5.87
CA MET A 226 10.13 5.70 -5.36
C MET A 226 10.87 6.13 -4.10
N LEU A 227 11.49 7.32 -4.09
CA LEU A 227 12.17 7.87 -2.93
C LEU A 227 11.21 8.10 -1.76
N ARG A 228 10.02 8.63 -2.03
CA ARG A 228 8.98 8.80 -1.03
C ARG A 228 8.58 7.47 -0.41
N SER A 229 8.40 6.42 -1.22
CA SER A 229 8.01 5.10 -0.71
C SER A 229 9.13 4.41 0.07
N ILE A 230 10.40 4.63 -0.28
CA ILE A 230 11.55 4.20 0.55
C ILE A 230 11.44 4.81 1.95
N CYS A 231 11.24 6.13 2.05
CA CYS A 231 11.09 6.80 3.33
C CYS A 231 9.86 6.27 4.10
N TRP A 232 8.68 6.31 3.50
CA TRP A 232 7.41 5.98 4.15
C TRP A 232 7.36 4.53 4.62
N TYR A 233 7.63 3.57 3.72
CA TYR A 233 7.56 2.15 4.06
C TYR A 233 8.75 1.66 4.85
N GLY A 234 9.95 2.24 4.65
CA GLY A 234 11.08 1.95 5.50
C GLY A 234 10.82 2.30 6.96
N MET A 235 10.15 3.44 7.20
CA MET A 235 9.80 3.83 8.57
C MET A 235 8.56 3.10 9.09
N LEU A 236 7.50 2.95 8.26
CA LEU A 236 6.27 2.26 8.64
C LEU A 236 6.53 0.79 9.03
N THR A 237 7.48 0.13 8.39
CA THR A 237 7.86 -1.26 8.69
C THR A 237 8.45 -1.42 10.09
N TYR A 238 9.17 -0.42 10.60
CA TYR A 238 9.89 -0.53 11.87
C TYR A 238 9.30 0.31 13.00
N ILE A 239 8.29 1.17 12.74
CA ILE A 239 7.70 2.02 13.79
C ILE A 239 7.06 1.19 14.91
N GLY A 240 6.39 0.08 14.58
CA GLY A 240 5.81 -0.81 15.57
C GLY A 240 6.85 -1.42 16.51
N ALA A 241 8.00 -1.81 15.97
CA ALA A 241 9.12 -2.32 16.72
C ALA A 241 9.74 -1.24 17.61
N PHE A 242 9.95 -0.02 17.08
CA PHE A 242 10.42 1.11 17.86
C PHE A 242 9.50 1.43 19.05
N LEU A 243 8.18 1.45 18.83
CA LEU A 243 7.19 1.70 19.88
C LEU A 243 7.20 0.61 20.97
N GLY A 244 7.43 -0.66 20.58
CA GLY A 244 7.51 -1.78 21.52
C GLY A 244 8.85 -1.84 22.26
N GLU A 245 9.97 -1.83 21.55
CA GLU A 245 11.30 -2.02 22.15
C GLU A 245 11.83 -0.78 22.88
N GLU A 246 11.74 0.40 22.26
CA GLU A 246 12.32 1.63 22.84
C GLU A 246 11.36 2.34 23.77
N LEU A 247 10.05 2.29 23.52
CA LEU A 247 9.06 3.01 24.32
C LEU A 247 8.22 2.09 25.23
N GLY A 248 8.42 0.77 25.16
CA GLY A 248 7.75 -0.21 26.03
C GLY A 248 6.23 -0.28 25.84
N LEU A 249 5.71 0.09 24.68
CA LEU A 249 4.27 0.07 24.44
C LEU A 249 3.76 -1.37 24.25
N SER A 250 2.62 -1.67 24.86
CA SER A 250 1.91 -2.93 24.62
C SER A 250 1.42 -3.02 23.16
N MET A 251 1.15 -4.23 22.68
CA MET A 251 0.63 -4.47 21.34
C MET A 251 -0.66 -3.70 21.09
N HIS A 252 -1.56 -3.62 22.07
CA HIS A 252 -2.78 -2.82 22.02
C HIS A 252 -2.46 -1.34 21.72
N ASN A 253 -1.51 -0.74 22.45
CA ASN A 253 -1.11 0.66 22.28
C ASN A 253 -0.40 0.90 20.94
N ILE A 254 0.38 -0.07 20.46
CA ILE A 254 0.96 -0.03 19.10
C ILE A 254 -0.17 0.00 18.06
N GLY A 255 -1.19 -0.84 18.21
CA GLY A 255 -2.37 -0.81 17.34
C GLY A 255 -3.07 0.56 17.34
N LEU A 256 -3.25 1.19 18.50
CA LEU A 256 -3.82 2.55 18.61
C LEU A 256 -2.92 3.61 17.94
N ALA A 257 -1.60 3.47 18.01
CA ALA A 257 -0.67 4.37 17.32
C ALA A 257 -0.81 4.27 15.78
N TYR A 258 -0.97 3.06 15.24
CA TYR A 258 -1.28 2.86 13.82
C TYR A 258 -2.64 3.45 13.44
N MET A 259 -3.66 3.32 14.29
CA MET A 259 -4.97 3.95 14.10
C MET A 259 -4.85 5.47 14.00
N LEU A 260 -4.09 6.11 14.89
CA LEU A 260 -3.87 7.55 14.85
C LEU A 260 -3.13 7.97 13.59
N GLY A 261 -2.07 7.27 13.20
CA GLY A 261 -1.34 7.51 11.94
C GLY A 261 -2.23 7.36 10.71
N GLY A 262 -3.03 6.30 10.65
CA GLY A 262 -4.02 6.06 9.60
C GLY A 262 -5.11 7.12 9.54
N SER A 263 -5.60 7.57 10.70
CA SER A 263 -6.59 8.66 10.80
C SER A 263 -6.03 9.98 10.28
N GLY A 264 -4.77 10.29 10.60
CA GLY A 264 -4.06 11.44 10.03
C GLY A 264 -3.99 11.36 8.51
N TYR A 265 -3.62 10.20 7.96
CA TYR A 265 -3.57 9.97 6.52
C TYR A 265 -4.94 10.14 5.85
N PHE A 266 -5.99 9.60 6.47
CA PHE A 266 -7.37 9.75 6.00
C PHE A 266 -7.80 11.22 5.95
N LEU A 267 -7.58 11.97 7.04
CA LEU A 267 -7.89 13.41 7.10
C LEU A 267 -7.10 14.21 6.07
N GLY A 268 -5.81 13.93 5.90
CA GLY A 268 -4.97 14.56 4.88
C GLY A 268 -5.49 14.32 3.47
N SER A 269 -5.93 13.09 3.17
CA SER A 269 -6.54 12.75 1.87
C SER A 269 -7.84 13.50 1.62
N LEU A 270 -8.71 13.61 2.64
CA LEU A 270 -9.97 14.34 2.53
C LEU A 270 -9.73 15.85 2.29
N LEU A 271 -8.80 16.45 3.04
CA LEU A 271 -8.52 17.88 2.91
C LEU A 271 -7.82 18.20 1.57
N ALA A 272 -6.92 17.33 1.11
CA ALA A 272 -6.28 17.50 -0.18
C ALA A 272 -7.27 17.44 -1.36
N GLY A 273 -8.25 16.56 -1.31
CA GLY A 273 -9.30 16.45 -2.32
C GLY A 273 -10.42 17.48 -2.19
N GLY A 274 -10.55 18.14 -1.03
CA GLY A 274 -11.59 19.09 -0.69
C GLY A 274 -11.06 20.54 -0.60
N PRO A 275 -10.89 21.09 0.63
CA PRO A 275 -10.51 22.49 0.85
C PRO A 275 -9.17 22.87 0.22
N LEU A 276 -8.21 21.97 0.18
CA LEU A 276 -6.86 22.23 -0.37
C LEU A 276 -6.76 21.98 -1.88
N ARG A 277 -7.85 21.68 -2.58
CA ARG A 277 -7.86 21.44 -4.04
C ARG A 277 -7.33 22.61 -4.87
N ALA A 278 -7.37 23.82 -4.33
CA ALA A 278 -6.83 25.00 -4.99
C ALA A 278 -5.29 25.12 -4.86
N VAL A 279 -4.67 24.37 -3.96
CA VAL A 279 -3.22 24.37 -3.79
C VAL A 279 -2.59 23.60 -4.96
N PRO A 280 -1.55 24.18 -5.61
CA PRO A 280 -0.89 23.49 -6.72
C PRO A 280 -0.39 22.10 -6.32
N ALA A 281 -0.65 21.09 -7.16
CA ALA A 281 -0.30 19.68 -6.88
C ALA A 281 1.20 19.49 -6.57
N ARG A 282 2.08 20.26 -7.21
CA ARG A 282 3.53 20.26 -6.93
C ARG A 282 3.85 20.77 -5.52
N ALA A 283 3.11 21.79 -5.05
CA ALA A 283 3.27 22.30 -3.69
C ALA A 283 2.81 21.27 -2.66
N LEU A 284 1.65 20.62 -2.89
CA LEU A 284 1.18 19.53 -2.03
C LEU A 284 2.19 18.37 -1.98
N LEU A 285 2.74 17.96 -3.13
CA LEU A 285 3.75 16.92 -3.21
C LEU A 285 5.01 17.30 -2.43
N ALA A 286 5.58 18.48 -2.67
CA ALA A 286 6.82 18.90 -2.05
C ALA A 286 6.66 19.13 -0.54
N SER A 287 5.67 19.93 -0.11
CA SER A 287 5.44 20.20 1.30
C SER A 287 5.02 18.96 2.09
N GLY A 288 4.17 18.12 1.50
CA GLY A 288 3.75 16.87 2.11
C GLY A 288 4.92 15.91 2.34
N ASN A 289 5.82 15.75 1.35
CA ASN A 289 6.98 14.88 1.50
C ASN A 289 8.00 15.41 2.50
N VAL A 290 8.24 16.73 2.54
CA VAL A 290 9.11 17.35 3.55
C VAL A 290 8.54 17.17 4.95
N ALA A 291 7.28 17.51 5.16
CA ALA A 291 6.64 17.39 6.47
C ALA A 291 6.56 15.91 6.92
N MET A 292 6.22 14.99 6.02
CA MET A 292 6.22 13.55 6.29
C MET A 292 7.61 13.08 6.77
N ALA A 293 8.66 13.45 6.05
CA ALA A 293 10.02 13.07 6.38
C ALA A 293 10.44 13.62 7.76
N LEU A 294 10.12 14.88 8.04
CA LEU A 294 10.44 15.51 9.33
C LEU A 294 9.69 14.86 10.49
N PHE A 295 8.37 14.66 10.38
CA PHE A 295 7.59 14.06 11.46
C PHE A 295 7.98 12.59 11.70
N MET A 296 8.27 11.83 10.65
CA MET A 296 8.76 10.47 10.82
C MET A 296 10.16 10.42 11.44
N GLY A 297 11.10 11.29 10.99
CA GLY A 297 12.41 11.41 11.62
C GLY A 297 12.32 11.77 13.09
N LEU A 298 11.48 12.74 13.45
CA LEU A 298 11.22 13.13 14.82
C LEU A 298 10.61 11.97 15.64
N ALA A 299 9.67 11.20 15.07
CA ALA A 299 9.08 10.06 15.75
C ALA A 299 10.12 9.01 16.16
N PHE A 300 11.09 8.69 15.27
CA PHE A 300 12.15 7.72 15.55
C PHE A 300 13.32 8.29 16.38
N SER A 301 13.42 9.60 16.54
CA SER A 301 14.53 10.22 17.28
C SER A 301 14.50 9.95 18.80
N GLY A 302 13.36 9.55 19.34
CA GLY A 302 13.15 9.39 20.77
C GLY A 302 13.09 10.70 21.59
N VAL A 303 13.46 11.85 20.96
CA VAL A 303 13.56 13.15 21.64
C VAL A 303 12.22 13.64 22.17
N LEU A 304 11.13 13.27 21.49
CA LEU A 304 9.78 13.73 21.85
C LEU A 304 9.16 12.94 23.03
N GLY A 305 9.81 11.90 23.52
CA GLY A 305 9.22 10.94 24.46
C GLY A 305 8.00 10.22 23.86
N THR A 306 7.36 9.36 24.64
CA THR A 306 6.28 8.49 24.17
C THR A 306 5.08 9.27 23.61
N ALA A 307 4.59 10.29 24.34
CA ALA A 307 3.43 11.07 23.93
C ALA A 307 3.70 11.88 22.66
N GLY A 308 4.87 12.50 22.55
CA GLY A 308 5.24 13.28 21.38
C GLY A 308 5.48 12.39 20.14
N THR A 309 6.08 11.22 20.31
CA THR A 309 6.24 10.22 19.25
C THR A 309 4.87 9.78 18.70
N VAL A 310 3.94 9.40 19.58
CA VAL A 310 2.59 8.99 19.17
C VAL A 310 1.85 10.13 18.48
N ALA A 311 2.00 11.38 18.95
CA ALA A 311 1.40 12.57 18.33
C ALA A 311 2.02 12.91 16.96
N ALA A 312 3.28 12.58 16.72
CA ALA A 312 3.95 12.79 15.43
C ALA A 312 3.39 11.87 14.31
N LEU A 313 2.85 10.70 14.64
CA LEU A 313 2.36 9.73 13.66
C LEU A 313 1.16 10.25 12.85
N PRO A 314 0.09 10.79 13.45
CA PRO A 314 -0.99 11.39 12.66
C PRO A 314 -0.53 12.61 11.83
N ALA A 315 0.43 13.40 12.30
CA ALA A 315 1.00 14.50 11.53
C ALA A 315 1.79 13.98 10.32
N ALA A 316 2.60 12.91 10.50
CA ALA A 316 3.29 12.24 9.42
C ALA A 316 2.32 11.61 8.40
N GLY A 317 1.26 10.96 8.90
CA GLY A 317 0.19 10.40 8.07
C GLY A 317 -0.50 11.47 7.23
N PHE A 318 -0.91 12.55 7.86
CA PHE A 318 -1.53 13.71 7.20
C PHE A 318 -0.64 14.28 6.08
N ALA A 319 0.60 14.57 6.39
CA ALA A 319 1.58 15.07 5.44
C ALA A 319 1.84 14.07 4.29
N GLY A 320 1.95 12.79 4.62
CA GLY A 320 2.10 11.72 3.65
C GLY A 320 0.93 11.65 2.65
N ALA A 321 -0.29 11.86 3.12
CA ALA A 321 -1.47 11.91 2.27
C ALA A 321 -1.49 13.11 1.31
N LEU A 322 -1.10 14.30 1.79
CA LEU A 322 -0.95 15.48 0.92
C LEU A 322 0.03 15.22 -0.22
N GLY A 323 1.20 14.65 0.12
CA GLY A 323 2.21 14.28 -0.88
C GLY A 323 1.70 13.26 -1.90
N TRP A 324 0.95 12.26 -1.43
CA TRP A 324 0.36 11.24 -2.30
C TRP A 324 -0.67 11.81 -3.27
N VAL A 325 -1.61 12.62 -2.79
CA VAL A 325 -2.64 13.23 -3.64
C VAL A 325 -2.02 14.17 -4.67
N GLY A 326 -1.01 14.98 -4.26
CA GLY A 326 -0.26 15.83 -5.18
C GLY A 326 0.46 15.03 -6.27
N LEU A 327 1.11 13.93 -5.90
CA LEU A 327 1.78 13.03 -6.85
C LEU A 327 0.81 12.38 -7.84
N ALA A 328 -0.30 11.83 -7.34
CA ALA A 328 -1.31 11.19 -8.16
C ALA A 328 -1.92 12.18 -9.18
N ALA A 329 -2.21 13.41 -8.76
CA ALA A 329 -2.70 14.45 -9.64
C ALA A 329 -1.70 14.79 -10.76
N LEU A 330 -0.40 14.90 -10.45
CA LEU A 330 0.64 15.17 -11.45
C LEU A 330 0.83 13.99 -12.42
N LEU A 331 0.84 12.77 -11.93
CA LEU A 331 0.99 11.58 -12.77
C LEU A 331 -0.17 11.39 -13.74
N THR A 332 -1.38 11.82 -13.35
CA THR A 332 -2.55 11.76 -14.24
C THR A 332 -2.58 12.91 -15.27
N ALA A 333 -2.03 14.08 -14.91
CA ALA A 333 -2.06 15.27 -15.75
C ALA A 333 -0.87 15.37 -16.73
N GLU A 334 0.32 14.88 -16.31
CA GLU A 334 1.59 15.10 -17.03
C GLU A 334 2.12 13.82 -17.72
N THR A 335 1.25 12.86 -18.02
CA THR A 335 1.68 11.59 -18.64
C THR A 335 1.66 11.67 -20.17
N PRO A 336 2.72 11.17 -20.87
CA PRO A 336 2.73 11.02 -22.31
C PRO A 336 2.04 9.73 -22.80
N ALA A 337 1.58 8.88 -21.89
CA ALA A 337 0.88 7.64 -22.16
C ALA A 337 -0.52 7.65 -21.52
N GLY A 338 -1.30 6.59 -21.75
CA GLY A 338 -2.59 6.44 -21.07
C GLY A 338 -2.44 6.39 -19.54
N VAL A 339 -3.40 6.99 -18.82
CA VAL A 339 -3.40 7.05 -17.36
C VAL A 339 -3.28 5.65 -16.72
N GLY A 340 -3.96 4.65 -17.27
CA GLY A 340 -3.87 3.26 -16.79
C GLY A 340 -2.46 2.70 -16.85
N THR A 341 -1.77 2.84 -18.00
CA THR A 341 -0.37 2.41 -18.20
C THR A 341 0.56 3.11 -17.22
N THR A 342 0.38 4.42 -17.05
CA THR A 342 1.18 5.23 -16.12
C THR A 342 0.99 4.78 -14.68
N MET A 343 -0.25 4.55 -14.25
CA MET A 343 -0.56 4.13 -12.88
C MET A 343 -0.10 2.70 -12.59
N THR A 344 -0.14 1.80 -13.57
CA THR A 344 0.41 0.44 -13.42
C THR A 344 1.92 0.47 -13.19
N LEU A 345 2.66 1.20 -14.02
CA LEU A 345 4.12 1.35 -13.84
C LEU A 345 4.45 2.08 -12.54
N HIS A 346 3.70 3.14 -12.22
CA HIS A 346 3.84 3.85 -10.94
C HIS A 346 3.65 2.90 -9.74
N GLY A 347 2.61 2.07 -9.72
CA GLY A 347 2.37 1.10 -8.64
C GLY A 347 3.53 0.13 -8.46
N SER A 348 4.08 -0.40 -9.55
CA SER A 348 5.25 -1.29 -9.51
C SER A 348 6.50 -0.58 -8.99
N LEU A 349 6.79 0.64 -9.44
CA LEU A 349 7.93 1.44 -8.95
C LEU A 349 7.76 1.86 -7.50
N PHE A 350 6.52 2.16 -7.09
CA PHE A 350 6.18 2.46 -5.70
C PHE A 350 6.44 1.25 -4.79
N ASN A 351 6.00 0.04 -5.18
CA ASN A 351 6.26 -1.18 -4.42
C ASN A 351 7.74 -1.55 -4.42
N LEU A 352 8.46 -1.29 -5.52
CA LEU A 352 9.92 -1.45 -5.56
C LEU A 352 10.63 -0.53 -4.55
N GLY A 353 10.21 0.74 -4.48
CA GLY A 353 10.70 1.68 -3.48
C GLY A 353 10.35 1.26 -2.06
N ALA A 354 9.12 0.79 -1.83
CA ALA A 354 8.67 0.29 -0.53
C ALA A 354 9.47 -0.95 -0.07
N ALA A 355 9.74 -1.88 -0.98
CA ALA A 355 10.62 -3.02 -0.74
C ALA A 355 12.05 -2.57 -0.39
N GLY A 356 12.58 -1.61 -1.17
CA GLY A 356 13.88 -1.00 -0.90
C GLY A 356 13.93 -0.33 0.47
N GLY A 357 12.85 0.34 0.88
CA GLY A 357 12.71 0.96 2.20
C GLY A 357 12.72 -0.05 3.34
N GLY A 358 11.95 -1.14 3.21
CA GLY A 358 11.95 -2.23 4.18
C GLY A 358 13.33 -2.90 4.30
N ALA A 359 13.97 -3.21 3.17
CA ALA A 359 15.30 -3.82 3.14
C ALA A 359 16.39 -2.89 3.70
N ALA A 360 16.44 -1.64 3.22
CA ALA A 360 17.40 -0.65 3.70
C ALA A 360 17.17 -0.31 5.18
N GLY A 361 15.91 -0.18 5.61
CA GLY A 361 15.58 0.04 7.01
C GLY A 361 16.11 -1.07 7.92
N GLY A 362 15.99 -2.35 7.51
CA GLY A 362 16.57 -3.47 8.25
C GLY A 362 18.08 -3.39 8.37
N LEU A 363 18.78 -3.06 7.27
CA LEU A 363 20.24 -2.86 7.30
C LEU A 363 20.62 -1.70 8.24
N LEU A 364 19.96 -0.56 8.11
CA LEU A 364 20.21 0.61 8.96
C LEU A 364 20.00 0.26 10.43
N LEU A 365 18.91 -0.45 10.75
CA LEU A 365 18.64 -0.89 12.11
C LEU A 365 19.73 -1.80 12.66
N SER A 366 20.25 -2.73 11.83
CA SER A 366 21.33 -3.66 12.22
C SER A 366 22.65 -2.95 12.52
N PHE A 367 22.99 -1.86 11.81
CA PHE A 367 24.27 -1.18 11.96
C PHE A 367 24.24 0.02 12.91
N GLY A 368 23.13 0.73 13.00
CA GLY A 368 23.06 2.01 13.72
C GLY A 368 21.77 2.20 14.55
N GLY A 369 21.02 1.12 14.77
CA GLY A 369 19.79 1.17 15.58
C GLY A 369 18.72 2.10 14.99
N TYR A 370 17.75 2.44 15.81
CA TYR A 370 16.63 3.33 15.42
C TYR A 370 17.10 4.76 15.11
N GLY A 371 18.23 5.21 15.68
CA GLY A 371 18.83 6.49 15.35
C GLY A 371 19.27 6.60 13.89
N ALA A 372 19.81 5.51 13.30
CA ALA A 372 20.14 5.48 11.88
C ALA A 372 18.89 5.59 10.99
N LEU A 373 17.76 4.94 11.37
CA LEU A 373 16.50 5.10 10.66
C LEU A 373 16.00 6.54 10.75
N ALA A 374 16.04 7.14 11.95
CA ALA A 374 15.59 8.50 12.20
C ALA A 374 16.30 9.53 11.32
N PHE A 375 17.57 9.29 10.98
CA PHE A 375 18.36 10.22 10.19
C PHE A 375 18.36 9.91 8.70
N VAL A 376 18.60 8.66 8.31
CA VAL A 376 18.86 8.30 6.90
C VAL A 376 17.57 8.21 6.08
N LEU A 377 16.50 7.58 6.61
CA LEU A 377 15.28 7.41 5.84
C LEU A 377 14.58 8.75 5.50
N PRO A 378 14.52 9.76 6.38
CA PRO A 378 13.98 11.08 6.02
C PRO A 378 14.70 11.75 4.85
N LEU A 379 16.00 11.50 4.63
CA LEU A 379 16.73 12.06 3.50
C LEU A 379 16.12 11.64 2.15
N PHE A 380 15.60 10.41 2.04
CA PHE A 380 14.88 9.98 0.85
C PHE A 380 13.57 10.76 0.65
N GLY A 381 12.84 11.05 1.72
CA GLY A 381 11.64 11.89 1.67
C GLY A 381 11.95 13.33 1.23
N LEU A 382 13.03 13.92 1.75
CA LEU A 382 13.52 15.24 1.34
C LEU A 382 13.99 15.24 -0.12
N ALA A 383 14.75 14.23 -0.54
CA ALA A 383 15.17 14.07 -1.93
C ALA A 383 13.98 13.91 -2.88
N SER A 384 12.93 13.19 -2.46
CA SER A 384 11.67 13.11 -3.20
C SER A 384 11.03 14.48 -3.44
N ALA A 385 11.03 15.35 -2.42
CA ALA A 385 10.49 16.72 -2.55
C ALA A 385 11.31 17.57 -3.53
N LEU A 386 12.62 17.36 -3.63
CA LEU A 386 13.47 18.06 -4.62
C LEU A 386 13.13 17.65 -6.05
N LEU A 387 12.85 16.37 -6.30
CA LEU A 387 12.42 15.90 -7.62
C LEU A 387 11.03 16.40 -8.03
N ALA A 388 10.20 16.83 -7.08
CA ALA A 388 8.90 17.41 -7.34
C ALA A 388 8.98 18.81 -8.00
N ARG A 389 10.14 19.49 -7.95
CA ARG A 389 10.32 20.82 -8.54
C ARG A 389 10.22 20.75 -10.07
N PRO A 390 9.62 21.74 -10.73
CA PRO A 390 9.63 21.80 -12.19
C PRO A 390 11.09 21.82 -12.68
N ALA A 391 11.35 21.18 -13.85
CA ALA A 391 12.62 21.42 -14.52
C ALA A 391 12.73 22.91 -14.80
N SER A 392 13.79 23.57 -14.35
CA SER A 392 14.11 24.90 -14.84
C SER A 392 14.14 24.81 -16.38
N ARG A 393 13.34 25.61 -17.05
CA ARG A 393 13.47 25.76 -18.49
C ARG A 393 14.91 26.26 -18.74
N ALA A 394 15.79 25.35 -19.14
CA ALA A 394 17.08 25.70 -19.71
C ALA A 394 16.86 26.21 -21.14
#